data_aea7173b3ce2f69feb763f11ccb2d278
#
_entry.id   aea7173b3ce2f69feb763f11ccb2d278
#
_cell.length_a   1.000
_cell.length_b   1.000
_cell.length_c   1.000
_cell.angle_alpha   90.00
_cell.angle_beta   90.00
_cell.angle_gamma   90.00
#
_symmetry.space_group_name_H-M   'P 1'
#
loop_
_entity.id
_entity.type
_entity.pdbx_description
1 polymer ?
#
loop_
_entity_poly.entity_id
_entity_poly.type
_entity_poly.pdbx_seq_one_letter_code
_entity_poly.pdbx_strand_id
1 'polypeptide(L)'
;MEYCNFATNKPRALPFGGLLWTGRKMERNKEIYKVTLIGGAVNVVLLLFKFVAGIVGHSAAMVADAVHSLSDFVTDLIVLVFVRISGKPKDKSHDYGHGKYETLAMTVIGLALFAVALGIVYSGVIKIMAWWEGHQLQTPGLLALWAALLSVLLKEAVFRYSIMKARQLNSQAVEANAWHHRSDALSSIGTALGIGGAIFLGQRWAVLDPVASVIVGLFIVKVSFQLLRNGIGDLTEQSLPEDVELEMLRIAGSVSGVVNPHDLRTRRIGNHYAIELHILVDGDISLREAHDKASEVEDLLRRHYGDDTHVVVHVEPQ
;
A
#
# COMPACT_ATOMS: atom_id res chain seq x y z
N MET A 1 3.57 -14.85 11.96
CA MET A 1 3.39 -13.99 13.13
C MET A 1 4.75 -13.84 13.80
N GLU A 2 5.50 -12.83 13.42
CA GLU A 2 6.68 -12.37 14.18
C GLU A 2 6.87 -10.90 13.83
N TYR A 3 6.49 -10.04 14.76
CA TYR A 3 6.74 -8.61 14.68
C TYR A 3 8.19 -8.34 15.05
N CYS A 4 8.96 -7.82 14.12
CA CYS A 4 10.33 -7.37 14.34
C CYS A 4 10.36 -6.16 15.28
N ASN A 5 10.97 -6.34 16.43
CA ASN A 5 11.43 -5.29 17.34
C ASN A 5 12.47 -4.40 16.67
N PHE A 6 12.17 -3.12 16.51
CA PHE A 6 13.16 -2.12 16.13
C PHE A 6 13.73 -1.44 17.38
N ALA A 7 14.92 -1.90 17.78
CA ALA A 7 15.74 -1.24 18.78
C ALA A 7 16.49 -0.05 18.17
N THR A 8 16.37 1.07 18.84
CA THR A 8 17.01 2.37 18.64
C THR A 8 18.52 2.29 18.49
N ASN A 9 19.05 2.70 17.35
CA ASN A 9 20.46 3.01 17.17
C ASN A 9 20.63 4.50 16.83
N LYS A 10 20.94 5.34 17.83
CA LYS A 10 21.30 6.74 17.62
C LYS A 10 22.70 6.83 17.01
N PRO A 11 22.92 7.52 15.89
CA PRO A 11 24.26 7.76 15.39
C PRO A 11 24.92 8.88 16.21
N ARG A 12 26.13 8.60 16.74
CA ARG A 12 27.04 9.58 17.32
C ARG A 12 27.46 10.59 16.22
N ALA A 13 27.25 11.86 16.49
CA ALA A 13 27.76 12.96 15.67
C ALA A 13 29.29 13.02 15.76
N LEU A 14 29.98 12.95 14.62
CA LEU A 14 31.38 13.32 14.45
C LEU A 14 31.45 14.60 13.58
N PRO A 15 32.20 15.62 13.96
CA PRO A 15 32.38 16.85 13.19
C PRO A 15 33.43 16.65 12.08
N PHE A 16 33.25 17.36 10.96
CA PHE A 16 34.07 17.37 9.74
C PHE A 16 33.73 16.28 8.69
N GLY A 17 32.80 16.60 7.79
CA GLY A 17 32.50 15.78 6.61
C GLY A 17 31.33 16.25 5.73
N GLY A 18 30.86 17.49 5.87
CA GLY A 18 29.61 17.94 5.24
C GLY A 18 29.55 17.85 3.70
N LEU A 19 30.65 18.06 2.98
CA LEU A 19 30.67 18.04 1.51
C LEU A 19 30.76 16.63 0.90
N LEU A 20 31.48 15.73 1.53
CA LEU A 20 31.59 14.32 1.08
C LEU A 20 30.33 13.50 1.41
N TRP A 21 29.56 13.93 2.41
CA TRP A 21 28.33 13.28 2.83
C TRP A 21 27.15 13.59 1.91
N THR A 22 27.04 14.83 1.42
CA THR A 22 26.04 15.27 0.45
C THR A 22 26.21 14.62 -0.91
N GLY A 23 27.45 14.45 -1.40
CA GLY A 23 27.74 13.76 -2.66
C GLY A 23 27.32 12.28 -2.64
N ARG A 24 27.69 11.53 -1.60
CA ARG A 24 27.30 10.12 -1.44
C ARG A 24 25.78 9.93 -1.27
N LYS A 25 25.09 10.83 -0.60
CA LYS A 25 23.63 10.79 -0.45
C LYS A 25 22.91 11.05 -1.77
N MET A 26 23.43 11.97 -2.60
CA MET A 26 22.89 12.22 -3.94
C MET A 26 23.13 11.05 -4.90
N GLU A 27 24.28 10.40 -4.87
CA GLU A 27 24.55 9.21 -5.69
C GLU A 27 23.67 8.02 -5.25
N ARG A 28 23.52 7.80 -3.95
CA ARG A 28 22.61 6.78 -3.41
C ARG A 28 21.17 6.99 -3.88
N ASN A 29 20.66 8.20 -3.82
CA ASN A 29 19.30 8.52 -4.26
C ASN A 29 19.14 8.31 -5.78
N LYS A 30 20.12 8.70 -6.61
CA LYS A 30 20.11 8.44 -8.05
C LYS A 30 20.04 6.94 -8.37
N GLU A 31 20.82 6.13 -7.67
CA GLU A 31 20.76 4.67 -7.86
C GLU A 31 19.41 4.08 -7.41
N ILE A 32 18.83 4.55 -6.31
CA ILE A 32 17.48 4.16 -5.89
C ILE A 32 16.45 4.48 -6.99
N TYR A 33 16.44 5.73 -7.49
CA TYR A 33 15.55 6.13 -8.59
C TYR A 33 15.74 5.27 -9.84
N LYS A 34 16.99 4.97 -10.21
CA LYS A 34 17.30 4.14 -11.37
C LYS A 34 16.74 2.73 -11.24
N VAL A 35 16.91 2.10 -10.07
CA VAL A 35 16.37 0.74 -9.81
C VAL A 35 14.85 0.75 -9.88
N THR A 36 14.20 1.73 -9.25
CA THR A 36 12.74 1.87 -9.26
C THR A 36 12.20 2.13 -10.68
N LEU A 37 12.86 3.00 -11.47
CA LEU A 37 12.48 3.26 -12.85
C LEU A 37 12.62 2.04 -13.76
N ILE A 38 13.69 1.25 -13.59
CA ILE A 38 13.88 0.01 -14.35
C ILE A 38 12.75 -0.98 -14.03
N GLY A 39 12.43 -1.19 -12.75
CA GLY A 39 11.32 -2.04 -12.33
C GLY A 39 9.99 -1.57 -12.90
N GLY A 40 9.70 -0.27 -12.78
CA GLY A 40 8.48 0.34 -13.32
C GLY A 40 8.36 0.22 -14.85
N ALA A 41 9.45 0.45 -15.59
CA ALA A 41 9.45 0.30 -17.05
C ALA A 41 9.18 -1.15 -17.47
N VAL A 42 9.77 -2.13 -16.80
CA VAL A 42 9.51 -3.55 -17.04
C VAL A 42 8.04 -3.87 -16.75
N ASN A 43 7.48 -3.37 -15.65
CA ASN A 43 6.08 -3.59 -15.31
C ASN A 43 5.12 -3.01 -16.37
N VAL A 44 5.37 -1.82 -16.89
CA VAL A 44 4.55 -1.21 -17.96
C VAL A 44 4.62 -2.06 -19.23
N VAL A 45 5.81 -2.48 -19.64
CA VAL A 45 5.97 -3.32 -20.85
C VAL A 45 5.25 -4.66 -20.66
N LEU A 46 5.41 -5.30 -19.49
CA LEU A 46 4.70 -6.55 -19.19
C LEU A 46 3.20 -6.38 -19.14
N LEU A 47 2.70 -5.28 -18.57
CA LEU A 47 1.28 -4.95 -18.52
C LEU A 47 0.66 -4.90 -19.91
N LEU A 48 1.25 -4.13 -20.82
CA LEU A 48 0.79 -4.03 -22.20
C LEU A 48 0.85 -5.38 -22.93
N PHE A 49 1.94 -6.11 -22.77
CA PHE A 49 2.10 -7.41 -23.38
C PHE A 49 1.09 -8.44 -22.86
N LYS A 50 0.81 -8.46 -21.55
CA LYS A 50 -0.22 -9.33 -20.94
C LYS A 50 -1.61 -9.03 -21.48
N PHE A 51 -2.00 -7.75 -21.63
CA PHE A 51 -3.29 -7.38 -22.21
C PHE A 51 -3.41 -7.87 -23.65
N VAL A 52 -2.41 -7.58 -24.48
CA VAL A 52 -2.41 -8.04 -25.89
C VAL A 52 -2.47 -9.56 -25.96
N ALA A 53 -1.61 -10.25 -25.19
CA ALA A 53 -1.57 -11.71 -25.18
C ALA A 53 -2.84 -12.36 -24.63
N GLY A 54 -3.48 -11.74 -23.63
CA GLY A 54 -4.73 -12.22 -23.06
C GLY A 54 -5.91 -12.10 -24.03
N ILE A 55 -6.02 -10.97 -24.72
CA ILE A 55 -7.08 -10.72 -25.70
C ILE A 55 -6.87 -11.57 -26.96
N VAL A 56 -5.70 -11.48 -27.58
CA VAL A 56 -5.38 -12.21 -28.84
C VAL A 56 -5.28 -13.72 -28.59
N GLY A 57 -4.77 -14.12 -27.41
CA GLY A 57 -4.66 -15.53 -26.99
C GLY A 57 -5.94 -16.09 -26.40
N HIS A 58 -7.05 -15.33 -26.36
CA HIS A 58 -8.35 -15.76 -25.79
C HIS A 58 -8.26 -16.39 -24.39
N SER A 59 -7.32 -15.90 -23.55
CA SER A 59 -7.11 -16.38 -22.19
C SER A 59 -7.75 -15.48 -21.16
N ALA A 60 -8.73 -15.99 -20.43
CA ALA A 60 -9.36 -15.27 -19.32
C ALA A 60 -8.39 -15.07 -18.14
N ALA A 61 -7.56 -16.08 -17.84
CA ALA A 61 -6.55 -16.00 -16.78
C ALA A 61 -5.49 -14.93 -17.10
N MET A 62 -5.04 -14.82 -18.36
CA MET A 62 -4.06 -13.79 -18.74
C MET A 62 -4.66 -12.38 -18.66
N VAL A 63 -5.93 -12.19 -19.06
CA VAL A 63 -6.61 -10.89 -18.89
C VAL A 63 -6.74 -10.55 -17.41
N ALA A 64 -7.10 -11.50 -16.55
CA ALA A 64 -7.17 -11.29 -15.11
C ALA A 64 -5.81 -10.89 -14.51
N ASP A 65 -4.73 -11.55 -14.91
CA ASP A 65 -3.37 -11.22 -14.49
C ASP A 65 -2.90 -9.86 -15.03
N ALA A 66 -3.33 -9.47 -16.24
CA ALA A 66 -3.09 -8.13 -16.77
C ALA A 66 -3.81 -7.05 -15.96
N VAL A 67 -5.08 -7.28 -15.58
CA VAL A 67 -5.86 -6.36 -14.75
C VAL A 67 -5.24 -6.24 -13.35
N HIS A 68 -4.75 -7.34 -12.77
CA HIS A 68 -4.00 -7.28 -11.51
C HIS A 68 -2.76 -6.39 -11.64
N SER A 69 -1.95 -6.57 -12.67
CA SER A 69 -0.77 -5.73 -12.93
C SER A 69 -1.12 -4.26 -13.23
N LEU A 70 -2.28 -3.99 -13.86
CA LEU A 70 -2.81 -2.63 -14.04
C LEU A 70 -3.18 -1.99 -12.70
N SER A 71 -3.80 -2.77 -11.81
CA SER A 71 -4.12 -2.37 -10.44
C SER A 71 -2.90 -1.84 -9.70
N ASP A 72 -1.82 -2.61 -9.71
CA ASP A 72 -0.57 -2.25 -9.04
C ASP A 72 0.01 -0.96 -9.64
N PHE A 73 0.08 -0.88 -10.98
CA PHE A 73 0.58 0.30 -11.67
C PHE A 73 -0.26 1.57 -11.38
N VAL A 74 -1.58 1.44 -11.38
CA VAL A 74 -2.48 2.56 -11.10
C VAL A 74 -2.33 3.01 -9.64
N THR A 75 -2.22 2.08 -8.70
CA THR A 75 -1.96 2.39 -7.29
C THR A 75 -0.64 3.15 -7.13
N ASP A 76 0.43 2.69 -7.76
CA ASP A 76 1.74 3.37 -7.73
C ASP A 76 1.66 4.79 -8.31
N LEU A 77 0.97 4.97 -9.45
CA LEU A 77 0.80 6.27 -10.09
C LEU A 77 0.04 7.25 -9.20
N ILE A 78 -0.97 6.74 -8.49
CA ILE A 78 -1.77 7.56 -7.58
C ILE A 78 -0.95 7.98 -6.38
N VAL A 79 -0.22 7.07 -5.76
CA VAL A 79 0.70 7.42 -4.68
C VAL A 79 1.62 8.55 -5.14
N LEU A 80 2.19 8.47 -6.35
CA LEU A 80 3.07 9.52 -6.88
C LEU A 80 2.37 10.87 -7.11
N VAL A 81 1.17 10.86 -7.69
CA VAL A 81 0.42 12.08 -8.01
C VAL A 81 -0.17 12.70 -6.74
N PHE A 82 -0.78 11.89 -5.90
CA PHE A 82 -1.51 12.38 -4.73
C PHE A 82 -0.62 12.70 -3.54
N VAL A 83 0.53 12.05 -3.35
CA VAL A 83 1.56 12.49 -2.40
C VAL A 83 1.98 13.95 -2.70
N ARG A 84 1.98 14.34 -3.97
CA ARG A 84 2.29 15.73 -4.37
C ARG A 84 1.15 16.70 -4.05
N ILE A 85 -0.12 16.27 -4.11
CA ILE A 85 -1.30 17.10 -3.81
C ILE A 85 -1.56 17.11 -2.31
N SER A 86 -1.51 15.96 -1.65
CA SER A 86 -1.71 15.84 -0.20
C SER A 86 -0.64 16.54 0.62
N GLY A 87 0.57 16.67 0.08
CA GLY A 87 1.67 17.43 0.67
C GLY A 87 1.52 18.96 0.60
N LYS A 88 0.41 19.49 0.04
CA LYS A 88 0.14 20.93 0.11
C LYS A 88 -0.21 21.32 1.55
N PRO A 89 0.40 22.41 2.06
CA PRO A 89 0.12 22.89 3.40
C PRO A 89 -1.33 23.35 3.53
N LYS A 90 -1.75 23.58 4.75
CA LYS A 90 -3.04 24.20 5.11
C LYS A 90 -3.20 25.51 4.35
N ASP A 91 -4.40 25.75 3.82
CA ASP A 91 -4.78 27.00 3.16
C ASP A 91 -6.17 27.45 3.65
N LYS A 92 -6.66 28.60 3.14
CA LYS A 92 -7.95 29.19 3.55
C LYS A 92 -9.16 28.30 3.24
N SER A 93 -9.02 27.29 2.38
CA SER A 93 -10.10 26.39 1.99
C SER A 93 -10.01 25.04 2.72
N HIS A 94 -8.82 24.68 3.24
CA HIS A 94 -8.54 23.40 3.88
C HIS A 94 -7.67 23.61 5.14
N ASP A 95 -8.32 23.92 6.26
CA ASP A 95 -7.67 24.19 7.55
C ASP A 95 -6.88 23.00 8.10
N TYR A 96 -7.28 21.77 7.76
CA TYR A 96 -6.59 20.53 8.11
C TYR A 96 -5.60 20.04 7.03
N GLY A 97 -5.38 20.84 5.97
CA GLY A 97 -4.55 20.46 4.83
C GLY A 97 -5.28 19.56 3.83
N HIS A 98 -4.52 19.04 2.88
CA HIS A 98 -5.05 18.29 1.72
C HIS A 98 -4.88 16.77 1.83
N GLY A 99 -4.53 16.24 3.01
CA GLY A 99 -4.22 14.81 3.19
C GLY A 99 -5.33 13.86 2.75
N LYS A 100 -6.61 14.22 2.97
CA LYS A 100 -7.75 13.37 2.58
C LYS A 100 -7.96 13.19 1.07
N TYR A 101 -7.32 14.01 0.23
CA TYR A 101 -7.35 13.78 -1.23
C TYR A 101 -6.69 12.46 -1.62
N GLU A 102 -5.64 12.04 -0.91
CA GLU A 102 -5.00 10.73 -1.10
C GLU A 102 -5.99 9.59 -0.77
N THR A 103 -6.65 9.68 0.38
CA THR A 103 -7.66 8.70 0.79
C THR A 103 -8.83 8.61 -0.19
N LEU A 104 -9.34 9.77 -0.66
CA LEU A 104 -10.42 9.82 -1.65
C LEU A 104 -10.01 9.13 -2.96
N ALA A 105 -8.82 9.41 -3.45
CA ALA A 105 -8.31 8.81 -4.67
C ALA A 105 -8.16 7.30 -4.55
N MET A 106 -7.53 6.81 -3.47
CA MET A 106 -7.40 5.38 -3.20
C MET A 106 -8.77 4.69 -3.11
N THR A 107 -9.78 5.36 -2.53
CA THR A 107 -11.14 4.85 -2.44
C THR A 107 -11.79 4.70 -3.81
N VAL A 108 -11.68 5.74 -4.68
CA VAL A 108 -12.24 5.69 -6.04
C VAL A 108 -11.61 4.57 -6.86
N ILE A 109 -10.30 4.36 -6.73
CA ILE A 109 -9.62 3.27 -7.43
C ILE A 109 -10.02 1.92 -6.88
N GLY A 110 -10.04 1.79 -5.55
CA GLY A 110 -10.53 0.58 -4.91
C GLY A 110 -11.91 0.18 -5.45
N LEU A 111 -12.81 1.16 -5.64
CA LEU A 111 -14.15 0.93 -6.22
C LEU A 111 -14.07 0.46 -7.68
N ALA A 112 -13.28 1.14 -8.51
CA ALA A 112 -13.11 0.77 -9.91
C ALA A 112 -12.54 -0.65 -10.07
N LEU A 113 -11.50 -0.96 -9.28
CA LEU A 113 -10.88 -2.30 -9.26
C LEU A 113 -11.84 -3.38 -8.77
N PHE A 114 -12.62 -3.08 -7.73
CA PHE A 114 -13.62 -3.99 -7.21
C PHE A 114 -14.67 -4.35 -8.29
N ALA A 115 -15.18 -3.34 -9.00
CA ALA A 115 -16.13 -3.55 -10.08
C ALA A 115 -15.54 -4.40 -11.22
N VAL A 116 -14.31 -4.13 -11.64
CA VAL A 116 -13.62 -4.90 -12.70
C VAL A 116 -13.34 -6.33 -12.23
N ALA A 117 -12.91 -6.53 -10.98
CA ALA A 117 -12.65 -7.85 -10.42
C ALA A 117 -13.93 -8.71 -10.35
N LEU A 118 -15.05 -8.12 -9.94
CA LEU A 118 -16.35 -8.80 -9.99
C LEU A 118 -16.73 -9.20 -11.42
N GLY A 119 -16.47 -8.35 -12.42
CA GLY A 119 -16.67 -8.68 -13.83
C GLY A 119 -15.81 -9.87 -14.30
N ILE A 120 -14.55 -9.94 -13.86
CA ILE A 120 -13.66 -11.09 -14.15
C ILE A 120 -14.20 -12.37 -13.52
N VAL A 121 -14.56 -12.34 -12.24
CA VAL A 121 -15.13 -13.52 -11.53
C VAL A 121 -16.41 -13.95 -12.22
N TYR A 122 -17.33 -13.02 -12.51
CA TYR A 122 -18.59 -13.33 -13.18
C TYR A 122 -18.36 -13.98 -14.55
N SER A 123 -17.49 -13.41 -15.40
CA SER A 123 -17.14 -14.00 -16.69
C SER A 123 -16.52 -15.37 -16.59
N GLY A 124 -15.63 -15.58 -15.61
CA GLY A 124 -15.01 -16.88 -15.35
C GLY A 124 -16.01 -17.93 -14.92
N VAL A 125 -16.92 -17.57 -14.00
CA VAL A 125 -18.00 -18.48 -13.53
C VAL A 125 -18.93 -18.88 -14.66
N ILE A 126 -19.37 -17.95 -15.52
CA ILE A 126 -20.23 -18.27 -16.69
C ILE A 126 -19.52 -19.24 -17.63
N LYS A 127 -18.22 -19.07 -17.90
CA LYS A 127 -17.45 -19.99 -18.72
C LYS A 127 -17.37 -21.38 -18.12
N ILE A 128 -17.19 -21.47 -16.79
CA ILE A 128 -17.17 -22.75 -16.06
C ILE A 128 -18.55 -23.44 -16.15
N MET A 129 -19.64 -22.68 -15.97
CA MET A 129 -21.00 -23.21 -16.09
C MET A 129 -21.28 -23.71 -17.51
N ALA A 130 -20.94 -22.95 -18.54
CA ALA A 130 -21.08 -23.35 -19.93
C ALA A 130 -20.31 -24.66 -20.24
N TRP A 131 -19.10 -24.79 -19.67
CA TRP A 131 -18.35 -26.05 -19.78
C TRP A 131 -19.08 -27.22 -19.10
N TRP A 132 -19.68 -27.00 -17.92
CA TRP A 132 -20.47 -28.02 -17.22
C TRP A 132 -21.69 -28.48 -18.00
N GLU A 133 -22.31 -27.55 -18.75
CA GLU A 133 -23.45 -27.84 -19.65
C GLU A 133 -23.02 -28.54 -20.95
N GLY A 134 -21.73 -28.81 -21.12
CA GLY A 134 -21.20 -29.54 -22.28
C GLY A 134 -20.76 -28.64 -23.44
N HIS A 135 -20.77 -27.31 -23.26
CA HIS A 135 -20.25 -26.38 -24.26
C HIS A 135 -18.73 -26.47 -24.34
N GLN A 136 -18.18 -26.47 -25.56
CA GLN A 136 -16.74 -26.44 -25.76
C GLN A 136 -16.19 -25.03 -25.53
N LEU A 137 -15.23 -24.90 -24.60
CA LEU A 137 -14.50 -23.67 -24.38
C LEU A 137 -13.38 -23.53 -25.41
N GLN A 138 -13.06 -22.29 -25.77
CA GLN A 138 -11.85 -22.03 -26.56
C GLN A 138 -10.63 -22.31 -25.71
N THR A 139 -9.69 -23.10 -26.24
CA THR A 139 -8.37 -23.27 -25.61
C THR A 139 -7.54 -21.98 -25.74
N PRO A 140 -6.86 -21.55 -24.68
CA PRO A 140 -5.97 -20.40 -24.76
C PRO A 140 -4.87 -20.61 -25.82
N GLY A 141 -4.51 -19.54 -26.49
CA GLY A 141 -3.41 -19.57 -27.46
C GLY A 141 -2.04 -19.64 -26.75
N LEU A 142 -1.05 -20.22 -27.43
CA LEU A 142 0.35 -20.29 -26.98
C LEU A 142 0.93 -18.89 -26.62
N LEU A 143 0.43 -17.83 -27.26
CA LEU A 143 0.86 -16.46 -26.97
C LEU A 143 0.57 -16.07 -25.51
N ALA A 144 -0.57 -16.47 -24.97
CA ALA A 144 -0.91 -16.23 -23.55
C ALA A 144 0.03 -17.00 -22.60
N LEU A 145 0.36 -18.25 -22.93
CA LEU A 145 1.33 -19.02 -22.16
C LEU A 145 2.75 -18.39 -22.19
N TRP A 146 3.21 -17.98 -23.36
CA TRP A 146 4.51 -17.30 -23.47
C TRP A 146 4.54 -15.98 -22.68
N ALA A 147 3.45 -15.23 -22.69
CA ALA A 147 3.34 -14.01 -21.92
C ALA A 147 3.38 -14.27 -20.41
N ALA A 148 2.71 -15.33 -19.94
CA ALA A 148 2.75 -15.74 -18.53
C ALA A 148 4.17 -16.14 -18.11
N LEU A 149 4.83 -17.01 -18.87
CA LEU A 149 6.19 -17.46 -18.59
C LEU A 149 7.20 -16.32 -18.62
N LEU A 150 7.12 -15.45 -19.63
CA LEU A 150 7.98 -14.27 -19.74
C LEU A 150 7.75 -13.30 -18.56
N SER A 151 6.49 -13.13 -18.13
CA SER A 151 6.15 -12.32 -16.96
C SER A 151 6.82 -12.85 -15.69
N VAL A 152 6.75 -14.15 -15.44
CA VAL A 152 7.40 -14.79 -14.27
C VAL A 152 8.92 -14.58 -14.34
N LEU A 153 9.53 -14.84 -15.49
CA LEU A 153 10.99 -14.72 -15.68
C LEU A 153 11.47 -13.27 -15.47
N LEU A 154 10.78 -12.30 -16.08
CA LEU A 154 11.18 -10.89 -15.98
C LEU A 154 10.94 -10.33 -14.57
N LYS A 155 9.83 -10.69 -13.91
CA LYS A 155 9.56 -10.27 -12.53
C LYS A 155 10.57 -10.88 -11.56
N GLU A 156 10.96 -12.15 -11.73
CA GLU A 156 12.03 -12.78 -10.91
C GLU A 156 13.40 -12.11 -11.17
N ALA A 157 13.71 -11.75 -12.43
CA ALA A 157 14.95 -11.03 -12.75
C ALA A 157 14.97 -9.63 -12.11
N VAL A 158 13.85 -8.89 -12.17
CA VAL A 158 13.69 -7.58 -11.50
C VAL A 158 13.83 -7.75 -10.00
N PHE A 159 13.18 -8.76 -9.40
CA PHE A 159 13.34 -9.06 -7.98
C PHE A 159 14.81 -9.24 -7.59
N ARG A 160 15.54 -10.12 -8.30
CA ARG A 160 16.96 -10.41 -8.00
C ARG A 160 17.84 -9.16 -8.15
N TYR A 161 17.60 -8.38 -9.18
CA TYR A 161 18.31 -7.13 -9.40
C TYR A 161 18.01 -6.11 -8.28
N SER A 162 16.74 -5.92 -7.95
CA SER A 162 16.31 -4.96 -6.94
C SER A 162 16.74 -5.34 -5.54
N ILE A 163 16.65 -6.61 -5.14
CA ILE A 163 17.08 -7.08 -3.81
C ILE A 163 18.61 -6.96 -3.62
N MET A 164 19.38 -7.23 -4.68
CA MET A 164 20.83 -7.03 -4.65
C MET A 164 21.17 -5.55 -4.44
N LYS A 165 20.51 -4.65 -5.18
CA LYS A 165 20.69 -3.20 -5.06
C LYS A 165 20.20 -2.67 -3.73
N ALA A 166 19.06 -3.14 -3.21
CA ALA A 166 18.51 -2.77 -1.90
C ALA A 166 19.53 -3.02 -0.79
N ARG A 167 20.17 -4.18 -0.79
CA ARG A 167 21.22 -4.55 0.17
C ARG A 167 22.47 -3.67 0.04
N GLN A 168 22.92 -3.38 -1.20
CA GLN A 168 24.06 -2.48 -1.45
C GLN A 168 23.80 -1.05 -0.98
N LEU A 169 22.57 -0.57 -1.12
CA LEU A 169 22.15 0.79 -0.81
C LEU A 169 21.59 0.95 0.62
N ASN A 170 21.47 -0.16 1.38
CA ASN A 170 20.77 -0.21 2.67
C ASN A 170 19.41 0.51 2.62
N SER A 171 18.58 0.17 1.60
CA SER A 171 17.30 0.81 1.35
C SER A 171 16.15 -0.16 1.58
N GLN A 172 15.46 -0.01 2.71
CA GLN A 172 14.27 -0.81 3.05
C GLN A 172 13.13 -0.61 2.03
N ALA A 173 12.99 0.60 1.48
CA ALA A 173 11.96 0.88 0.47
C ALA A 173 12.20 0.08 -0.83
N VAL A 174 13.46 0.03 -1.31
CA VAL A 174 13.80 -0.79 -2.49
C VAL A 174 13.66 -2.27 -2.19
N GLU A 175 13.97 -2.71 -0.97
CA GLU A 175 13.78 -4.09 -0.53
C GLU A 175 12.31 -4.49 -0.49
N ALA A 176 11.45 -3.66 0.10
CA ALA A 176 10.01 -3.89 0.12
C ALA A 176 9.42 -3.97 -1.29
N ASN A 177 9.82 -3.04 -2.19
CA ASN A 177 9.41 -3.07 -3.59
C ASN A 177 9.90 -4.33 -4.34
N ALA A 178 11.11 -4.81 -4.04
CA ALA A 178 11.60 -6.07 -4.60
C ALA A 178 10.72 -7.25 -4.17
N TRP A 179 10.36 -7.37 -2.90
CA TRP A 179 9.46 -8.41 -2.42
C TRP A 179 8.06 -8.33 -3.03
N HIS A 180 7.56 -7.12 -3.30
CA HIS A 180 6.30 -6.91 -4.04
C HIS A 180 6.38 -7.54 -5.44
N HIS A 181 7.42 -7.25 -6.22
CA HIS A 181 7.64 -7.88 -7.53
C HIS A 181 7.68 -9.42 -7.47
N ARG A 182 8.22 -9.99 -6.39
CA ARG A 182 8.23 -11.44 -6.20
C ARG A 182 6.86 -12.01 -5.91
N SER A 183 6.05 -11.31 -5.10
CA SER A 183 4.65 -11.70 -4.86
C SER A 183 3.84 -11.73 -6.15
N ASP A 184 4.04 -10.73 -7.02
CA ASP A 184 3.40 -10.68 -8.34
C ASP A 184 3.88 -11.79 -9.28
N ALA A 185 5.17 -12.17 -9.19
CA ALA A 185 5.68 -13.31 -9.95
C ALA A 185 4.99 -14.62 -9.54
N LEU A 186 4.73 -14.80 -8.23
CA LEU A 186 4.01 -15.98 -7.72
C LEU A 186 2.56 -16.03 -8.22
N SER A 187 1.85 -14.89 -8.30
CA SER A 187 0.49 -14.84 -8.86
C SER A 187 0.48 -15.21 -10.36
N SER A 188 1.47 -14.72 -11.11
CA SER A 188 1.65 -15.07 -12.55
C SER A 188 1.98 -16.54 -12.79
N ILE A 189 2.60 -17.25 -11.81
CA ILE A 189 2.79 -18.72 -11.88
C ILE A 189 1.44 -19.44 -11.87
N GLY A 190 0.51 -19.03 -11.00
CA GLY A 190 -0.85 -19.60 -10.98
C GLY A 190 -1.56 -19.45 -12.33
N THR A 191 -1.45 -18.28 -12.94
CA THR A 191 -1.94 -17.99 -14.30
C THR A 191 -1.28 -18.89 -15.35
N ALA A 192 0.04 -19.03 -15.31
CA ALA A 192 0.78 -19.89 -16.25
C ALA A 192 0.39 -21.35 -16.14
N LEU A 193 0.16 -21.86 -14.92
CA LEU A 193 -0.31 -23.23 -14.68
C LEU A 193 -1.72 -23.45 -15.20
N GLY A 194 -2.64 -22.50 -15.01
CA GLY A 194 -4.01 -22.56 -15.55
C GLY A 194 -4.03 -22.61 -17.07
N ILE A 195 -3.30 -21.69 -17.72
CA ILE A 195 -3.17 -21.60 -19.19
C ILE A 195 -2.46 -22.85 -19.73
N GLY A 196 -1.33 -23.24 -19.15
CA GLY A 196 -0.56 -24.41 -19.55
C GLY A 196 -1.38 -25.70 -19.43
N GLY A 197 -2.09 -25.89 -18.33
CA GLY A 197 -2.99 -27.01 -18.16
C GLY A 197 -4.10 -27.04 -19.22
N ALA A 198 -4.71 -25.90 -19.53
CA ALA A 198 -5.75 -25.78 -20.58
C ALA A 198 -5.21 -26.14 -21.97
N ILE A 199 -3.95 -25.82 -22.27
CA ILE A 199 -3.31 -26.10 -23.56
C ILE A 199 -2.86 -27.57 -23.67
N PHE A 200 -2.11 -28.07 -22.69
CA PHE A 200 -1.39 -29.33 -22.80
C PHE A 200 -2.23 -30.58 -22.43
N LEU A 201 -3.27 -30.40 -21.60
CA LEU A 201 -4.14 -31.52 -21.20
C LEU A 201 -5.31 -31.75 -22.16
N GLY A 202 -5.47 -30.86 -23.17
CA GLY A 202 -6.47 -31.00 -24.23
C GLY A 202 -7.80 -30.32 -23.93
N GLN A 203 -8.74 -30.39 -24.88
CA GLN A 203 -9.99 -29.62 -24.90
C GLN A 203 -10.86 -29.75 -23.65
N ARG A 204 -10.86 -30.92 -23.02
CA ARG A 204 -11.62 -31.15 -21.77
C ARG A 204 -11.11 -30.33 -20.59
N TRP A 205 -9.83 -29.94 -20.62
CA TRP A 205 -9.15 -29.17 -19.59
C TRP A 205 -9.08 -27.67 -19.89
N ALA A 206 -9.71 -27.21 -20.97
CA ALA A 206 -9.81 -25.80 -21.31
C ALA A 206 -10.48 -24.97 -20.17
N VAL A 207 -11.22 -25.61 -19.28
CA VAL A 207 -11.81 -25.02 -18.07
C VAL A 207 -10.75 -24.52 -17.06
N LEU A 208 -9.51 -24.98 -17.11
CA LEU A 208 -8.46 -24.54 -16.21
C LEU A 208 -8.11 -23.05 -16.37
N ASP A 209 -8.25 -22.50 -17.60
CA ASP A 209 -8.06 -21.06 -17.83
C ASP A 209 -9.12 -20.22 -17.11
N PRO A 210 -10.43 -20.40 -17.28
CA PRO A 210 -11.42 -19.66 -16.50
C PRO A 210 -11.37 -19.96 -14.99
N VAL A 211 -10.97 -21.17 -14.57
CA VAL A 211 -10.75 -21.44 -13.13
C VAL A 211 -9.61 -20.59 -12.58
N ALA A 212 -8.48 -20.52 -13.27
CA ALA A 212 -7.37 -19.64 -12.89
C ALA A 212 -7.81 -18.16 -12.88
N SER A 213 -8.61 -17.74 -13.88
CA SER A 213 -9.19 -16.39 -13.94
C SER A 213 -10.05 -16.07 -12.71
N VAL A 214 -10.91 -16.99 -12.26
CA VAL A 214 -11.73 -16.82 -11.05
C VAL A 214 -10.85 -16.70 -9.80
N ILE A 215 -9.82 -17.53 -9.66
CA ILE A 215 -8.90 -17.48 -8.51
C ILE A 215 -8.19 -16.12 -8.45
N VAL A 216 -7.63 -15.65 -9.57
CA VAL A 216 -7.00 -14.34 -9.65
C VAL A 216 -8.01 -13.20 -9.39
N GLY A 217 -9.20 -13.30 -9.99
CA GLY A 217 -10.30 -12.35 -9.78
C GLY A 217 -10.71 -12.23 -8.31
N LEU A 218 -10.85 -13.35 -7.59
CA LEU A 218 -11.16 -13.37 -6.16
C LEU A 218 -10.05 -12.74 -5.31
N PHE A 219 -8.79 -12.93 -5.72
CA PHE A 219 -7.68 -12.26 -5.07
C PHE A 219 -7.76 -10.74 -5.25
N ILE A 220 -8.07 -10.27 -6.46
CA ILE A 220 -8.26 -8.83 -6.75
C ILE A 220 -9.48 -8.28 -5.96
N VAL A 221 -10.59 -9.03 -5.88
CA VAL A 221 -11.77 -8.66 -5.06
C VAL A 221 -11.35 -8.44 -3.60
N LYS A 222 -10.57 -9.37 -3.02
CA LYS A 222 -10.10 -9.25 -1.64
C LYS A 222 -9.27 -7.97 -1.42
N VAL A 223 -8.31 -7.72 -2.31
CA VAL A 223 -7.41 -6.54 -2.20
C VAL A 223 -8.18 -5.24 -2.38
N SER A 224 -9.01 -5.15 -3.41
CA SER A 224 -9.83 -3.96 -3.69
C SER A 224 -10.85 -3.68 -2.59
N PHE A 225 -11.48 -4.73 -2.02
CA PHE A 225 -12.37 -4.59 -0.86
C PHE A 225 -11.65 -4.05 0.37
N GLN A 226 -10.40 -4.49 0.61
CA GLN A 226 -9.59 -3.97 1.72
C GLN A 226 -9.25 -2.49 1.51
N LEU A 227 -8.88 -2.10 0.28
CA LEU A 227 -8.65 -0.69 -0.07
C LEU A 227 -9.90 0.17 0.16
N LEU A 228 -11.06 -0.30 -0.29
CA LEU A 228 -12.35 0.36 -0.10
C LEU A 228 -12.69 0.53 1.38
N ARG A 229 -12.59 -0.56 2.15
CA ARG A 229 -12.90 -0.56 3.58
C ARG A 229 -12.04 0.46 4.32
N ASN A 230 -10.72 0.45 4.07
CA ASN A 230 -9.80 1.38 4.71
C ASN A 230 -10.08 2.83 4.28
N GLY A 231 -10.25 3.06 2.97
CA GLY A 231 -10.55 4.39 2.45
C GLY A 231 -11.88 4.97 2.95
N ILE A 232 -12.94 4.16 2.98
CA ILE A 232 -14.23 4.56 3.54
C ILE A 232 -14.10 4.83 5.04
N GLY A 233 -13.41 3.96 5.79
CA GLY A 233 -13.13 4.16 7.20
C GLY A 233 -12.45 5.50 7.47
N ASP A 234 -11.36 5.79 6.78
CA ASP A 234 -10.63 7.06 6.92
C ASP A 234 -11.47 8.29 6.50
N LEU A 235 -12.33 8.16 5.47
CA LEU A 235 -13.24 9.26 5.05
C LEU A 235 -14.37 9.49 6.04
N THR A 236 -14.82 8.44 6.74
CA THR A 236 -15.88 8.49 7.74
C THR A 236 -15.37 8.71 9.17
N GLU A 237 -14.13 9.19 9.31
CA GLU A 237 -13.53 9.54 10.60
C GLU A 237 -13.37 8.31 11.54
N GLN A 238 -13.07 7.14 10.99
CA GLN A 238 -12.81 5.95 11.80
C GLN A 238 -11.62 6.19 12.73
N SER A 239 -11.76 5.80 14.00
CA SER A 239 -10.66 5.83 14.98
C SER A 239 -9.49 4.94 14.58
N LEU A 240 -8.34 5.24 15.13
CA LEU A 240 -7.13 4.41 14.95
C LEU A 240 -7.29 3.07 15.68
N PRO A 241 -6.43 2.07 15.36
CA PRO A 241 -6.41 0.80 16.06
C PRO A 241 -6.19 0.99 17.57
N GLU A 242 -6.84 0.15 18.38
CA GLU A 242 -6.82 0.24 19.84
C GLU A 242 -5.41 0.22 20.44
N ASP A 243 -4.50 -0.56 19.87
CA ASP A 243 -3.09 -0.63 20.30
C ASP A 243 -2.36 0.72 20.09
N VAL A 244 -2.69 1.46 19.03
CA VAL A 244 -2.15 2.79 18.76
C VAL A 244 -2.75 3.83 19.72
N GLU A 245 -4.08 3.75 19.98
CA GLU A 245 -4.75 4.65 20.93
C GLU A 245 -4.25 4.47 22.35
N LEU A 246 -4.05 3.23 22.79
CA LEU A 246 -3.46 2.92 24.11
C LEU A 246 -2.04 3.48 24.25
N GLU A 247 -1.25 3.42 23.18
CA GLU A 247 0.10 4.02 23.18
C GLU A 247 0.05 5.55 23.27
N MET A 248 -0.92 6.20 22.60
CA MET A 248 -1.14 7.66 22.72
C MET A 248 -1.48 8.07 24.14
N LEU A 249 -2.39 7.35 24.79
CA LEU A 249 -2.75 7.59 26.19
C LEU A 249 -1.55 7.38 27.13
N ARG A 250 -0.73 6.36 26.88
CA ARG A 250 0.49 6.09 27.66
C ARG A 250 1.51 7.22 27.51
N ILE A 251 1.71 7.74 26.31
CA ILE A 251 2.60 8.87 26.04
C ILE A 251 2.08 10.12 26.77
N ALA A 252 0.79 10.44 26.67
CA ALA A 252 0.20 11.59 27.35
C ALA A 252 0.33 11.47 28.87
N GLY A 253 0.08 10.30 29.44
CA GLY A 253 0.21 10.04 30.88
C GLY A 253 1.65 9.98 31.40
N SER A 254 2.66 10.01 30.52
CA SER A 254 4.07 10.07 30.93
C SER A 254 4.54 11.48 31.34
N VAL A 255 3.74 12.51 31.03
CA VAL A 255 4.04 13.89 31.41
C VAL A 255 3.81 14.08 32.91
N SER A 256 4.79 14.62 33.59
CA SER A 256 4.70 14.86 35.05
C SER A 256 3.59 15.83 35.40
N GLY A 257 2.71 15.44 36.32
CA GLY A 257 1.56 16.24 36.73
C GLY A 257 0.32 16.09 35.84
N VAL A 258 0.38 15.25 34.82
CA VAL A 258 -0.78 14.81 34.03
C VAL A 258 -1.32 13.52 34.64
N VAL A 259 -2.62 13.51 34.90
CA VAL A 259 -3.34 12.36 35.47
C VAL A 259 -4.49 11.97 34.52
N ASN A 260 -4.74 10.67 34.43
CA ASN A 260 -5.89 10.10 33.73
C ASN A 260 -6.17 10.72 32.36
N PRO A 261 -5.30 10.58 31.35
CA PRO A 261 -5.63 10.94 29.97
C PRO A 261 -6.87 10.15 29.52
N HIS A 262 -7.90 10.82 28.99
CA HIS A 262 -9.18 10.20 28.64
C HIS A 262 -9.88 10.94 27.50
N ASP A 263 -11.08 10.52 27.13
CA ASP A 263 -11.90 11.02 26.02
C ASP A 263 -11.09 11.19 24.72
N LEU A 264 -10.22 10.20 24.47
CA LEU A 264 -9.36 10.19 23.27
C LEU A 264 -10.20 10.01 22.03
N ARG A 265 -10.03 10.91 21.08
CA ARG A 265 -10.60 10.84 19.73
C ARG A 265 -9.48 10.93 18.73
N THR A 266 -9.48 9.99 17.81
CA THR A 266 -8.44 9.89 16.79
C THR A 266 -9.03 9.76 15.42
N ARG A 267 -8.31 10.25 14.41
CA ARG A 267 -8.60 9.99 12.99
C ARG A 267 -7.35 10.14 12.14
N ARG A 268 -7.38 9.52 10.99
CA ARG A 268 -6.32 9.65 9.99
C ARG A 268 -6.63 10.81 9.02
N ILE A 269 -5.60 11.60 8.69
CA ILE A 269 -5.65 12.65 7.68
C ILE A 269 -4.52 12.41 6.68
N GLY A 270 -4.76 11.52 5.68
CA GLY A 270 -3.70 11.07 4.78
C GLY A 270 -2.61 10.29 5.52
N ASN A 271 -1.39 10.83 5.53
CA ASN A 271 -0.23 10.20 6.16
C ASN A 271 0.04 10.66 7.62
N HIS A 272 -0.79 11.51 8.18
CA HIS A 272 -0.68 11.99 9.56
C HIS A 272 -1.99 11.77 10.34
N TYR A 273 -1.96 12.06 11.64
CA TYR A 273 -3.09 11.85 12.53
C TYR A 273 -3.67 13.17 13.06
N ALA A 274 -4.94 13.15 13.40
CA ALA A 274 -5.53 14.12 14.31
C ALA A 274 -5.86 13.39 15.61
N ILE A 275 -5.43 13.97 16.72
CA ILE A 275 -5.53 13.46 18.09
C ILE A 275 -6.17 14.55 18.94
N GLU A 276 -7.27 14.22 19.57
CA GLU A 276 -7.97 15.08 20.54
C GLU A 276 -8.10 14.26 21.83
N LEU A 277 -7.67 14.82 22.98
CA LEU A 277 -7.75 14.12 24.25
C LEU A 277 -7.90 15.09 25.40
N HIS A 278 -8.42 14.59 26.51
CA HIS A 278 -8.52 15.31 27.78
C HIS A 278 -7.44 14.81 28.74
N ILE A 279 -6.93 15.71 29.56
CA ILE A 279 -6.01 15.41 30.66
C ILE A 279 -6.49 16.10 31.93
N LEU A 280 -6.30 15.44 33.07
CA LEU A 280 -6.51 16.05 34.38
C LEU A 280 -5.18 16.60 34.91
N VAL A 281 -5.23 17.80 35.48
CA VAL A 281 -4.11 18.41 36.20
C VAL A 281 -4.61 18.94 37.56
N ASP A 282 -3.69 19.20 38.48
CA ASP A 282 -4.03 19.80 39.76
C ASP A 282 -4.77 21.13 39.57
N GLY A 283 -5.97 21.24 40.14
CA GLY A 283 -6.85 22.42 39.99
C GLY A 283 -6.30 23.70 40.62
N ASP A 284 -5.29 23.61 41.48
CA ASP A 284 -4.68 24.76 42.16
C ASP A 284 -3.47 25.35 41.40
N ILE A 285 -3.04 24.74 40.28
CA ILE A 285 -1.98 25.30 39.43
C ILE A 285 -2.46 26.51 38.62
N SER A 286 -1.51 27.36 38.24
CA SER A 286 -1.83 28.49 37.37
C SER A 286 -2.25 28.04 35.96
N LEU A 287 -3.08 28.84 35.28
CA LEU A 287 -3.44 28.60 33.88
C LEU A 287 -2.19 28.44 32.97
N ARG A 288 -1.11 29.14 33.29
CA ARG A 288 0.17 29.04 32.56
C ARG A 288 0.77 27.64 32.71
N GLU A 289 0.86 27.15 33.94
CA GLU A 289 1.40 25.81 34.24
C GLU A 289 0.53 24.71 33.60
N ALA A 290 -0.80 24.84 33.65
CA ALA A 290 -1.71 23.94 32.98
C ALA A 290 -1.50 23.91 31.46
N HIS A 291 -1.36 25.10 30.82
CA HIS A 291 -1.03 25.22 29.42
C HIS A 291 0.33 24.61 29.04
N ASP A 292 1.36 24.80 29.89
CA ASP A 292 2.69 24.22 29.68
C ASP A 292 2.62 22.67 29.68
N LYS A 293 1.77 22.07 30.55
CA LYS A 293 1.51 20.64 30.57
C LYS A 293 0.83 20.14 29.28
N ALA A 294 -0.20 20.87 28.80
CA ALA A 294 -0.86 20.56 27.53
C ALA A 294 0.15 20.60 26.38
N SER A 295 0.99 21.65 26.34
CA SER A 295 2.01 21.81 25.30
C SER A 295 3.05 20.69 25.35
N GLU A 296 3.46 20.23 26.54
CA GLU A 296 4.39 19.11 26.71
C GLU A 296 3.80 17.81 26.16
N VAL A 297 2.49 17.53 26.41
CA VAL A 297 1.77 16.37 25.84
C VAL A 297 1.71 16.48 24.31
N GLU A 298 1.33 17.64 23.77
CA GLU A 298 1.29 17.87 22.32
C GLU A 298 2.66 17.63 21.66
N ASP A 299 3.72 18.15 22.24
CA ASP A 299 5.08 18.02 21.71
C ASP A 299 5.57 16.56 21.74
N LEU A 300 5.25 15.80 22.80
CA LEU A 300 5.59 14.38 22.88
C LEU A 300 4.85 13.56 21.83
N LEU A 301 3.55 13.80 21.65
CA LEU A 301 2.76 13.12 20.64
C LEU A 301 3.25 13.47 19.23
N ARG A 302 3.55 14.74 18.92
CA ARG A 302 4.13 15.15 17.63
C ARG A 302 5.50 14.54 17.38
N ARG A 303 6.38 14.49 18.37
CA ARG A 303 7.69 13.83 18.25
C ARG A 303 7.58 12.34 17.94
N HIS A 304 6.53 11.68 18.45
CA HIS A 304 6.34 10.24 18.24
C HIS A 304 5.65 9.93 16.92
N TYR A 305 4.61 10.68 16.56
CA TYR A 305 3.76 10.40 15.39
C TYR A 305 4.03 11.31 14.18
N GLY A 306 4.94 12.27 14.30
CA GLY A 306 5.34 13.20 13.24
C GLY A 306 4.86 14.63 13.49
N ASP A 307 5.66 15.61 13.04
CA ASP A 307 5.44 17.05 13.27
C ASP A 307 4.13 17.56 12.64
N ASP A 308 3.65 16.91 11.58
CA ASP A 308 2.39 17.25 10.90
C ASP A 308 1.13 16.74 11.64
N THR A 309 1.29 15.99 12.74
CA THR A 309 0.18 15.48 13.54
C THR A 309 -0.56 16.64 14.22
N HIS A 310 -1.87 16.72 13.98
CA HIS A 310 -2.73 17.68 14.66
C HIS A 310 -3.09 17.16 16.06
N VAL A 311 -2.65 17.85 17.10
CA VAL A 311 -2.94 17.48 18.49
C VAL A 311 -3.66 18.61 19.17
N VAL A 312 -4.76 18.28 19.85
CA VAL A 312 -5.54 19.18 20.70
C VAL A 312 -5.67 18.53 22.07
N VAL A 313 -5.24 19.23 23.09
CA VAL A 313 -5.32 18.77 24.49
C VAL A 313 -6.28 19.68 25.25
N HIS A 314 -7.34 19.08 25.76
CA HIS A 314 -8.25 19.76 26.68
C HIS A 314 -7.79 19.49 28.13
N VAL A 315 -7.63 20.56 28.90
CA VAL A 315 -7.17 20.47 30.28
C VAL A 315 -8.34 20.65 31.23
N GLU A 316 -8.49 19.73 32.17
CA GLU A 316 -9.53 19.72 33.19
C GLU A 316 -8.91 19.70 34.58
N PRO A 317 -9.53 20.33 35.59
CA PRO A 317 -9.09 20.25 36.98
C PRO A 317 -9.36 18.83 37.52
N GLN A 318 -8.44 18.34 38.35
CA GLN A 318 -8.55 17.04 39.04
C GLN A 318 -9.59 17.14 40.18
#